data_69fb4a63eaa37f9105339dc039ca6341
#
_entry.id   69fb4a63eaa37f9105339dc039ca6341
#
_cell.length_a   1.000
_cell.length_b   1.000
_cell.length_c   1.000
_cell.angle_alpha   90.00
_cell.angle_beta   90.00
_cell.angle_gamma   90.00
#
_symmetry.space_group_name_H-M   'P 1'
#
loop_
_entity.id
_entity.type
_entity.pdbx_description
1 polymer ?
#
loop_
_entity_poly.entity_id
_entity_poly.type
_entity_poly.pdbx_seq_one_letter_code
_entity_poly.pdbx_strand_id
1 'polypeptide(L)'
;MVLHRTTRMAPWRRLAAALSAAALGVGLLAGCGSDSADESNDDAPAAASGAFPVTVEHAFGSTKISQAPERVVSVGYTDDQAMLALGVKPVGMVDQYPNPAGKKPDINTQWPWVKDKWGDTRPEVVMKNGDSGPDYEKIAALRPDLIVAVYSEIDKAAYDKLSKIAPTVGRTKGEKEPFSAPWQDNAVQIAKALGKEDEGTELVQGIQDKLGAAKKAHPKFADQKAVALSWYENSVAPFTSTDVRGRLVTGIGFAYQNEIDKVADGKFFTVLSPERVDLVDVDRVFVINDKADQRALKKFKLFTNLDAVKKGKVSYLLDSEGPAVGAAMSQSTLLSLPYAIDQLVTSAGRG
;
A
#
# COMPACT_ATOMS: atom_id res chain seq x y z
N MET A 1 -15.39 34.41 33.05
CA MET A 1 -15.39 35.87 33.02
C MET A 1 -14.84 36.25 31.64
N VAL A 2 -15.80 36.59 30.75
CA VAL A 2 -15.80 37.75 29.85
C VAL A 2 -14.77 37.65 28.69
N LEU A 3 -15.08 37.79 27.40
CA LEU A 3 -16.22 38.32 26.60
C LEU A 3 -16.08 37.91 25.13
N HIS A 4 -17.22 37.67 24.48
CA HIS A 4 -17.45 37.58 23.07
C HIS A 4 -16.94 38.78 22.25
N ARG A 5 -16.52 38.52 20.99
CA ARG A 5 -16.79 39.49 19.91
C ARG A 5 -17.06 38.75 18.57
N THR A 6 -18.31 38.82 18.24
CA THR A 6 -18.88 38.62 16.88
C THR A 6 -18.56 39.81 15.99
N THR A 7 -18.22 39.61 14.75
CA THR A 7 -18.39 40.66 13.72
C THR A 7 -18.95 40.01 12.44
N ARG A 8 -19.93 40.75 11.94
CA ARG A 8 -20.98 40.44 10.97
C ARG A 8 -20.50 40.43 9.52
N MET A 9 -21.24 39.64 8.73
CA MET A 9 -21.31 39.64 7.26
C MET A 9 -21.72 40.97 6.67
N ALA A 10 -21.31 41.22 5.45
CA ALA A 10 -22.11 41.98 4.44
C ALA A 10 -21.79 41.48 3.02
N PRO A 11 -22.79 41.42 2.13
CA PRO A 11 -22.71 40.77 0.83
C PRO A 11 -22.55 41.79 -0.30
N TRP A 12 -21.90 41.43 -1.40
CA TRP A 12 -22.00 42.23 -2.65
C TRP A 12 -22.16 41.35 -3.89
N ARG A 13 -23.09 41.69 -4.54
CA ARG A 13 -23.92 41.55 -5.71
C ARG A 13 -23.24 41.16 -7.01
N ARG A 14 -24.01 40.37 -7.73
CA ARG A 14 -23.95 39.95 -9.14
C ARG A 14 -23.72 41.10 -10.13
N LEU A 15 -23.01 40.80 -11.20
CA LEU A 15 -23.25 41.41 -12.51
C LEU A 15 -22.97 40.36 -13.59
N ALA A 16 -23.98 40.18 -14.44
CA ALA A 16 -24.00 39.35 -15.64
C ALA A 16 -23.87 40.28 -16.87
N ALA A 17 -23.24 39.76 -17.92
CA ALA A 17 -23.49 40.12 -19.35
C ALA A 17 -22.49 39.29 -20.17
N ALA A 18 -22.85 38.40 -21.01
CA ALA A 18 -23.64 38.35 -22.25
C ALA A 18 -22.73 38.39 -23.49
N LEU A 19 -22.76 37.28 -24.25
CA LEU A 19 -22.81 37.10 -25.71
C LEU A 19 -21.73 37.73 -26.61
N SER A 20 -21.03 36.86 -27.40
CA SER A 20 -21.15 36.95 -28.89
C SER A 20 -20.51 35.71 -29.55
N ALA A 21 -21.24 35.16 -30.51
CA ALA A 21 -20.92 34.09 -31.44
C ALA A 21 -20.34 34.64 -32.75
N ALA A 22 -19.60 33.82 -33.48
CA ALA A 22 -19.46 33.69 -34.94
C ALA A 22 -18.12 33.00 -35.25
N ALA A 23 -17.97 32.09 -36.08
CA ALA A 23 -18.50 31.44 -37.26
C ALA A 23 -17.29 30.89 -38.06
N LEU A 24 -17.37 29.62 -38.45
CA LEU A 24 -16.97 28.98 -39.69
C LEU A 24 -15.65 29.35 -40.41
N GLY A 25 -14.86 28.31 -40.65
CA GLY A 25 -13.80 28.25 -41.67
C GLY A 25 -13.40 26.80 -41.99
N VAL A 26 -14.04 26.22 -43.01
CA VAL A 26 -13.69 24.91 -43.63
C VAL A 26 -12.50 25.15 -44.55
N GLY A 27 -11.50 24.27 -44.48
CA GLY A 27 -10.36 24.21 -45.38
C GLY A 27 -9.82 22.77 -45.52
N LEU A 28 -10.39 22.07 -46.53
CA LEU A 28 -9.83 20.81 -47.06
C LEU A 28 -8.66 21.14 -48.01
N LEU A 29 -7.53 20.50 -47.81
CA LEU A 29 -6.56 20.27 -48.89
C LEU A 29 -5.89 18.90 -48.69
N ALA A 30 -6.20 18.05 -49.62
CA ALA A 30 -5.53 16.76 -49.83
C ALA A 30 -4.20 17.01 -50.53
N GLY A 31 -3.18 16.21 -50.17
CA GLY A 31 -1.87 16.13 -50.82
C GLY A 31 -1.26 14.76 -50.63
N CYS A 32 -1.42 13.89 -51.64
CA CYS A 32 -0.67 12.63 -51.78
C CYS A 32 0.78 12.92 -52.14
N GLY A 33 1.72 12.15 -51.60
CA GLY A 33 3.11 12.08 -52.06
C GLY A 33 3.77 10.85 -51.41
N SER A 34 3.92 9.81 -52.21
CA SER A 34 4.68 8.57 -51.92
C SER A 34 6.19 8.81 -52.05
N ASP A 35 7.03 8.25 -51.19
CA ASP A 35 7.95 7.16 -51.55
C ASP A 35 8.99 6.84 -50.43
N SER A 36 9.21 5.53 -50.28
CA SER A 36 10.45 4.79 -49.97
C SER A 36 11.00 4.78 -48.54
N ALA A 37 10.75 3.66 -47.89
CA ALA A 37 11.58 2.72 -47.13
C ALA A 37 12.95 3.20 -46.61
N ASP A 38 13.10 3.13 -45.26
CA ASP A 38 14.25 2.44 -44.67
C ASP A 38 13.83 1.86 -43.29
N GLU A 39 13.97 0.54 -43.16
CA GLU A 39 13.72 -0.21 -41.92
C GLU A 39 14.90 -0.01 -40.97
N SER A 40 14.64 0.47 -39.80
CA SER A 40 15.46 0.19 -38.63
C SER A 40 14.51 -0.14 -37.46
N ASN A 41 14.40 -1.43 -37.17
CA ASN A 41 13.82 -1.99 -35.99
C ASN A 41 14.59 -1.50 -34.76
N ASP A 42 13.98 -0.62 -33.98
CA ASP A 42 14.26 -0.46 -32.57
C ASP A 42 12.94 -0.73 -31.82
N ASP A 43 12.78 -1.99 -31.38
CA ASP A 43 11.72 -2.41 -30.47
C ASP A 43 11.94 -1.79 -29.08
N ALA A 44 11.63 -0.52 -28.94
CA ALA A 44 11.26 0.07 -27.66
C ALA A 44 9.73 -0.10 -27.50
N PRO A 45 9.22 -0.62 -26.37
CA PRO A 45 7.78 -0.75 -26.18
C PRO A 45 7.15 0.64 -26.27
N ALA A 46 6.31 0.84 -27.29
CA ALA A 46 5.55 2.05 -27.50
C ALA A 46 4.75 2.36 -26.24
N ALA A 47 5.08 3.46 -25.57
CA ALA A 47 4.24 4.04 -24.54
C ALA A 47 2.84 4.26 -25.16
N ALA A 48 1.81 3.73 -24.52
CA ALA A 48 0.43 3.88 -24.95
C ALA A 48 0.11 5.39 -25.08
N SER A 49 0.08 5.90 -26.29
CA SER A 49 -0.02 7.32 -26.65
C SER A 49 -1.44 7.91 -26.44
N GLY A 50 -2.14 7.47 -25.38
CA GLY A 50 -3.50 7.90 -25.06
C GLY A 50 -3.81 8.12 -23.58
N ALA A 51 -2.92 7.72 -22.66
CA ALA A 51 -3.20 7.75 -21.22
C ALA A 51 -3.02 9.13 -20.56
N PHE A 52 -2.34 10.08 -21.19
CA PHE A 52 -2.08 11.42 -20.64
C PHE A 52 -2.70 12.53 -21.50
N PRO A 53 -3.12 13.66 -20.87
CA PRO A 53 -3.01 13.98 -19.44
C PRO A 53 -4.02 13.21 -18.59
N VAL A 54 -3.62 12.84 -17.37
CA VAL A 54 -4.49 12.19 -16.38
C VAL A 54 -4.66 13.09 -15.16
N THR A 55 -5.84 13.06 -14.53
CA THR A 55 -6.09 13.71 -13.26
C THR A 55 -6.42 12.65 -12.21
N VAL A 56 -5.66 12.64 -11.12
CA VAL A 56 -5.84 11.73 -9.99
C VAL A 56 -6.41 12.51 -8.83
N GLU A 57 -7.60 12.11 -8.37
CA GLU A 57 -8.20 12.64 -7.14
C GLU A 57 -7.65 11.90 -5.92
N HIS A 58 -7.39 12.61 -4.83
CA HIS A 58 -6.82 12.06 -3.61
C HIS A 58 -7.26 12.87 -2.38
N ALA A 59 -6.89 12.45 -1.17
CA ALA A 59 -7.35 13.06 0.07
C ALA A 59 -7.03 14.57 0.21
N PHE A 60 -6.01 15.06 -0.48
CA PHE A 60 -5.60 16.47 -0.42
C PHE A 60 -6.10 17.31 -1.61
N GLY A 61 -6.92 16.74 -2.49
CA GLY A 61 -7.46 17.41 -3.68
C GLY A 61 -7.32 16.58 -4.95
N SER A 62 -6.71 17.14 -5.99
CA SER A 62 -6.43 16.46 -7.24
C SER A 62 -5.10 16.88 -7.83
N THR A 63 -4.44 15.96 -8.52
CA THR A 63 -3.17 16.21 -9.21
C THR A 63 -3.30 15.90 -10.69
N LYS A 64 -2.98 16.87 -11.53
CA LYS A 64 -2.89 16.69 -12.98
C LYS A 64 -1.47 16.28 -13.36
N ILE A 65 -1.36 15.17 -14.09
CA ILE A 65 -0.12 14.64 -14.65
C ILE A 65 -0.23 14.79 -16.15
N SER A 66 0.64 15.61 -16.73
CA SER A 66 0.48 16.06 -18.13
C SER A 66 1.07 15.07 -19.14
N GLN A 67 2.04 14.28 -18.74
CA GLN A 67 2.77 13.31 -19.59
C GLN A 67 3.22 12.10 -18.76
N ALA A 68 3.64 11.05 -19.44
CA ALA A 68 4.16 9.85 -18.78
C ALA A 68 5.36 10.20 -17.89
N PRO A 69 5.34 9.83 -16.60
CA PRO A 69 6.42 10.17 -15.70
C PRO A 69 7.65 9.26 -15.96
N GLU A 70 8.84 9.89 -15.98
CA GLU A 70 10.11 9.20 -16.18
C GLU A 70 10.91 9.04 -14.88
N ARG A 71 10.69 9.97 -13.92
CA ARG A 71 11.44 10.05 -12.66
C ARG A 71 10.50 10.11 -11.46
N VAL A 72 10.03 8.96 -11.04
CA VAL A 72 9.07 8.86 -9.94
C VAL A 72 9.79 8.69 -8.60
N VAL A 73 9.35 9.42 -7.59
CA VAL A 73 9.75 9.23 -6.19
C VAL A 73 8.57 8.65 -5.41
N SER A 74 8.80 7.55 -4.69
CA SER A 74 7.87 6.97 -3.72
C SER A 74 8.10 7.55 -2.34
N VAL A 75 7.08 8.17 -1.76
CA VAL A 75 7.04 8.64 -0.37
C VAL A 75 6.08 7.80 0.48
N GLY A 76 5.26 6.97 -0.16
CA GLY A 76 4.47 5.95 0.53
C GLY A 76 5.33 4.74 0.93
N TYR A 77 4.99 4.12 2.05
CA TYR A 77 5.78 3.01 2.64
C TYR A 77 5.89 1.77 1.74
N THR A 78 4.95 1.57 0.82
CA THR A 78 4.90 0.39 -0.06
C THR A 78 4.54 0.74 -1.51
N ASP A 79 4.47 2.02 -1.85
CA ASP A 79 4.05 2.49 -3.18
C ASP A 79 5.03 2.06 -4.28
N ASP A 80 6.32 1.95 -3.94
CA ASP A 80 7.38 1.43 -4.80
C ASP A 80 7.05 0.05 -5.37
N GLN A 81 6.41 -0.81 -4.57
CA GLN A 81 6.08 -2.17 -5.02
C GLN A 81 4.93 -2.19 -6.04
N ALA A 82 3.95 -1.30 -5.92
CA ALA A 82 2.93 -1.13 -6.95
C ALA A 82 3.56 -0.60 -8.27
N MET A 83 4.49 0.36 -8.16
CA MET A 83 5.25 0.85 -9.32
C MET A 83 6.07 -0.25 -9.99
N LEU A 84 6.79 -1.06 -9.20
CA LEU A 84 7.58 -2.19 -9.68
C LEU A 84 6.72 -3.26 -10.37
N ALA A 85 5.51 -3.52 -9.84
CA ALA A 85 4.56 -4.43 -10.49
C ALA A 85 4.17 -3.96 -11.89
N LEU A 86 4.07 -2.64 -12.07
CA LEU A 86 3.74 -1.94 -13.31
C LEU A 86 4.98 -1.62 -14.16
N GLY A 87 6.15 -2.17 -13.83
CA GLY A 87 7.38 -2.00 -14.60
C GLY A 87 8.11 -0.65 -14.39
N VAL A 88 7.68 0.16 -13.42
CA VAL A 88 8.29 1.45 -13.11
C VAL A 88 9.19 1.30 -11.88
N LYS A 89 10.49 1.66 -12.01
CA LYS A 89 11.44 1.68 -10.91
C LYS A 89 11.55 3.10 -10.37
N PRO A 90 11.10 3.40 -9.13
CA PRO A 90 11.26 4.72 -8.56
C PRO A 90 12.74 5.06 -8.32
N VAL A 91 13.10 6.34 -8.48
CA VAL A 91 14.46 6.84 -8.21
C VAL A 91 14.70 7.10 -6.72
N GLY A 92 13.64 7.22 -5.94
CA GLY A 92 13.67 7.37 -4.48
C GLY A 92 12.53 6.60 -3.82
N MET A 93 12.77 6.05 -2.62
CA MET A 93 11.80 5.23 -1.88
C MET A 93 11.91 5.43 -0.38
N VAL A 94 10.93 4.89 0.35
CA VAL A 94 10.93 4.80 1.81
C VAL A 94 11.63 3.52 2.25
N ASP A 95 12.57 3.63 3.21
CA ASP A 95 13.07 2.47 3.96
C ASP A 95 12.09 2.14 5.09
N GLN A 96 11.16 1.22 4.83
CA GLN A 96 10.15 0.80 5.79
C GLN A 96 10.73 -0.06 6.92
N TYR A 97 11.84 -0.77 6.66
CA TYR A 97 12.51 -1.64 7.64
C TYR A 97 13.95 -1.19 7.84
N PRO A 98 14.18 0.00 8.41
CA PRO A 98 15.51 0.55 8.56
C PRO A 98 16.35 -0.37 9.45
N ASN A 99 17.56 -0.66 8.99
CA ASN A 99 18.53 -1.40 9.77
C ASN A 99 19.29 -0.44 10.71
N PRO A 100 19.03 -0.45 12.02
CA PRO A 100 19.63 0.51 12.95
C PRO A 100 21.16 0.44 13.02
N ALA A 101 21.73 -0.70 12.62
CA ALA A 101 23.17 -0.94 12.73
C ALA A 101 23.96 -0.71 11.44
N GLY A 102 23.33 -0.36 10.34
CA GLY A 102 24.00 -0.15 9.04
C GLY A 102 24.74 -1.39 8.51
N LYS A 103 24.50 -2.57 9.08
CA LYS A 103 25.28 -3.79 8.86
C LYS A 103 24.67 -4.78 7.88
N LYS A 104 23.47 -4.52 7.39
CA LYS A 104 22.79 -5.39 6.42
C LYS A 104 22.48 -4.61 5.15
N PRO A 105 22.50 -5.28 4.00
CA PRO A 105 21.99 -4.66 2.79
C PRO A 105 20.54 -4.19 3.02
N ASP A 106 20.14 -3.19 2.27
CA ASP A 106 18.78 -2.72 2.21
C ASP A 106 17.81 -3.90 2.01
N ILE A 107 17.07 -4.21 3.08
CA ILE A 107 16.15 -5.35 3.08
C ILE A 107 14.97 -5.13 2.14
N ASN A 108 14.55 -3.86 1.95
CA ASN A 108 13.37 -3.51 1.17
C ASN A 108 13.52 -3.91 -0.31
N THR A 109 14.74 -3.85 -0.86
CA THR A 109 15.02 -4.28 -2.23
C THR A 109 15.37 -5.77 -2.34
N GLN A 110 15.48 -6.50 -1.22
CA GLN A 110 15.90 -7.91 -1.18
C GLN A 110 14.78 -8.88 -0.83
N TRP A 111 13.55 -8.41 -0.60
CA TRP A 111 12.41 -9.29 -0.37
C TRP A 111 12.20 -10.27 -1.54
N PRO A 112 11.81 -11.53 -1.27
CA PRO A 112 11.60 -12.55 -2.32
C PRO A 112 10.68 -12.10 -3.46
N TRP A 113 9.71 -11.23 -3.18
CA TRP A 113 8.72 -10.76 -4.16
C TRP A 113 9.14 -9.51 -4.94
N VAL A 114 10.20 -8.81 -4.56
CA VAL A 114 10.66 -7.58 -5.25
C VAL A 114 12.07 -7.68 -5.82
N LYS A 115 12.89 -8.59 -5.32
CA LYS A 115 14.32 -8.68 -5.63
C LYS A 115 14.59 -8.69 -7.13
N ASP A 116 13.88 -9.53 -7.88
CA ASP A 116 14.07 -9.67 -9.32
C ASP A 116 13.56 -8.44 -10.09
N LYS A 117 12.55 -7.75 -9.55
CA LYS A 117 12.04 -6.49 -10.13
C LYS A 117 13.04 -5.35 -9.97
N TRP A 118 13.70 -5.24 -8.81
CA TRP A 118 14.77 -4.28 -8.60
C TRP A 118 16.03 -4.62 -9.41
N GLY A 119 16.42 -5.88 -9.48
CA GLY A 119 17.71 -6.28 -10.05
C GLY A 119 18.86 -5.58 -9.33
N ASP A 120 19.76 -4.96 -10.08
CA ASP A 120 20.89 -4.19 -9.55
C ASP A 120 20.56 -2.73 -9.22
N THR A 121 19.33 -2.29 -9.50
CA THR A 121 18.90 -0.91 -9.20
C THR A 121 18.81 -0.71 -7.69
N ARG A 122 19.35 0.42 -7.21
CA ARG A 122 19.25 0.85 -5.81
C ARG A 122 18.72 2.29 -5.79
N PRO A 123 17.44 2.47 -5.37
CA PRO A 123 16.87 3.81 -5.23
C PRO A 123 17.48 4.55 -4.05
N GLU A 124 17.41 5.88 -4.08
CA GLU A 124 17.77 6.69 -2.92
C GLU A 124 16.73 6.54 -1.81
N VAL A 125 17.18 6.42 -0.57
CA VAL A 125 16.28 6.44 0.60
C VAL A 125 15.95 7.89 0.92
N VAL A 126 14.68 8.27 0.72
CA VAL A 126 14.18 9.64 0.94
C VAL A 126 13.43 9.81 2.25
N MET A 127 13.11 8.71 2.93
CA MET A 127 12.52 8.67 4.27
C MET A 127 12.78 7.29 4.87
N LYS A 128 12.89 7.22 6.20
CA LYS A 128 12.93 5.96 6.94
C LYS A 128 11.70 5.86 7.84
N ASN A 129 11.25 4.65 8.08
CA ASN A 129 10.21 4.42 9.09
C ASN A 129 10.69 4.95 10.45
N GLY A 130 9.87 5.81 11.07
CA GLY A 130 10.21 6.52 12.31
C GLY A 130 10.80 7.92 12.12
N ASP A 131 11.10 8.35 10.89
CA ASP A 131 11.43 9.75 10.61
C ASP A 131 10.21 10.65 10.79
N SER A 132 10.43 11.92 11.12
CA SER A 132 9.36 12.92 11.27
C SER A 132 8.75 13.39 9.94
N GLY A 133 9.26 12.91 8.82
CA GLY A 133 8.80 13.21 7.46
C GLY A 133 9.87 12.98 6.39
N PRO A 134 9.51 13.21 5.12
CA PRO A 134 10.42 13.02 4.01
C PRO A 134 11.58 14.03 3.98
N ASP A 135 12.71 13.61 3.45
CA ASP A 135 13.84 14.47 3.14
C ASP A 135 13.57 15.27 1.83
N TYR A 136 13.00 16.45 1.97
CA TYR A 136 12.57 17.29 0.84
C TYR A 136 13.75 17.74 -0.03
N GLU A 137 14.94 17.98 0.56
CA GLU A 137 16.12 18.39 -0.17
C GLU A 137 16.65 17.27 -1.06
N LYS A 138 16.68 16.04 -0.51
CA LYS A 138 17.05 14.85 -1.26
C LYS A 138 16.05 14.57 -2.38
N ILE A 139 14.75 14.67 -2.11
CA ILE A 139 13.70 14.50 -3.12
C ILE A 139 13.90 15.52 -4.25
N ALA A 140 14.09 16.80 -3.92
CA ALA A 140 14.32 17.83 -4.93
C ALA A 140 15.61 17.59 -5.76
N ALA A 141 16.68 17.11 -5.13
CA ALA A 141 17.92 16.74 -5.82
C ALA A 141 17.74 15.59 -6.83
N LEU A 142 16.78 14.68 -6.59
CA LEU A 142 16.41 13.62 -7.53
C LEU A 142 15.66 14.15 -8.76
N ARG A 143 15.20 15.40 -8.77
CA ARG A 143 14.44 16.03 -9.87
C ARG A 143 13.30 15.16 -10.36
N PRO A 144 12.34 14.78 -9.49
CA PRO A 144 11.22 13.97 -9.91
C PRO A 144 10.27 14.76 -10.81
N ASP A 145 9.57 14.06 -11.69
CA ASP A 145 8.42 14.56 -12.44
C ASP A 145 7.08 14.06 -11.88
N LEU A 146 7.13 13.10 -10.94
CA LEU A 146 5.99 12.65 -10.15
C LEU A 146 6.46 12.20 -8.76
N ILE A 147 5.69 12.56 -7.74
CA ILE A 147 5.83 12.05 -6.38
C ILE A 147 4.55 11.28 -6.03
N VAL A 148 4.71 10.04 -5.56
CA VAL A 148 3.61 9.18 -5.11
C VAL A 148 3.73 9.00 -3.61
N ALA A 149 2.66 9.32 -2.88
CA ALA A 149 2.55 9.27 -1.43
C ALA A 149 1.17 8.72 -1.02
N VAL A 150 0.79 7.58 -1.61
CA VAL A 150 -0.55 6.99 -1.46
C VAL A 150 -0.64 6.25 -0.13
N TYR A 151 0.18 5.25 0.12
CA TYR A 151 0.20 4.52 1.39
C TYR A 151 1.15 5.20 2.37
N SER A 152 0.75 6.36 2.89
CA SER A 152 1.60 7.25 3.68
C SER A 152 0.88 7.92 4.85
N GLU A 153 1.66 8.45 5.80
CA GLU A 153 1.18 9.27 6.93
C GLU A 153 1.34 10.77 6.66
N ILE A 154 1.68 11.19 5.42
CA ILE A 154 1.87 12.61 5.17
C ILE A 154 0.61 13.39 5.48
N ASP A 155 0.78 14.53 6.13
CA ASP A 155 -0.27 15.51 6.35
C ASP A 155 -0.36 16.54 5.19
N LYS A 156 -1.31 17.45 5.30
CA LYS A 156 -1.49 18.52 4.30
C LYS A 156 -0.25 19.40 4.17
N ALA A 157 0.47 19.65 5.24
CA ALA A 157 1.67 20.50 5.22
C ALA A 157 2.83 19.81 4.48
N ALA A 158 3.01 18.51 4.71
CA ALA A 158 3.99 17.70 3.97
C ALA A 158 3.61 17.61 2.49
N TYR A 159 2.32 17.35 2.18
CA TYR A 159 1.82 17.34 0.81
C TYR A 159 2.11 18.66 0.08
N ASP A 160 1.86 19.81 0.73
CA ASP A 160 2.09 21.13 0.13
C ASP A 160 3.57 21.40 -0.16
N LYS A 161 4.48 20.85 0.66
CA LYS A 161 5.92 20.94 0.42
C LYS A 161 6.34 20.05 -0.77
N LEU A 162 5.86 18.82 -0.83
CA LEU A 162 6.14 17.90 -1.93
C LEU A 162 5.60 18.44 -3.26
N SER A 163 4.38 18.99 -3.26
CA SER A 163 3.75 19.57 -4.45
C SER A 163 4.45 20.81 -5.02
N LYS A 164 5.35 21.44 -4.25
CA LYS A 164 6.25 22.49 -4.76
C LYS A 164 7.45 21.93 -5.51
N ILE A 165 7.78 20.66 -5.31
CA ILE A 165 8.90 19.99 -5.97
C ILE A 165 8.43 19.38 -7.29
N ALA A 166 7.33 18.61 -7.26
CA ALA A 166 6.75 17.97 -8.43
C ALA A 166 5.25 17.67 -8.21
N PRO A 167 4.47 17.38 -9.27
CA PRO A 167 3.13 16.82 -9.14
C PRO A 167 3.11 15.69 -8.13
N THR A 168 2.23 15.76 -7.11
CA THR A 168 2.21 14.83 -5.99
C THR A 168 0.84 14.19 -5.84
N VAL A 169 0.79 12.85 -5.84
CA VAL A 169 -0.44 12.08 -5.58
C VAL A 169 -0.41 11.62 -4.13
N GLY A 170 -1.38 12.07 -3.35
CA GLY A 170 -1.53 11.74 -1.94
C GLY A 170 -2.41 10.51 -1.69
N ARG A 171 -2.79 10.28 -0.42
CA ARG A 171 -3.64 9.17 0.03
C ARG A 171 -4.95 9.09 -0.75
N THR A 172 -5.52 7.89 -0.82
CA THR A 172 -6.77 7.63 -1.54
C THR A 172 -7.90 8.56 -1.09
N LYS A 173 -8.69 9.07 -2.06
CA LYS A 173 -9.82 9.95 -1.78
C LYS A 173 -10.83 9.27 -0.84
N GLY A 174 -11.23 9.97 0.22
CA GLY A 174 -12.16 9.47 1.22
C GLY A 174 -11.51 8.65 2.35
N GLU A 175 -10.22 8.38 2.27
CA GLU A 175 -9.46 7.79 3.37
C GLU A 175 -9.41 8.78 4.56
N LYS A 176 -10.03 8.38 5.67
CA LYS A 176 -10.13 9.24 6.87
C LYS A 176 -8.87 9.19 7.72
N GLU A 177 -8.37 7.97 7.93
CA GLU A 177 -7.17 7.72 8.72
C GLU A 177 -6.10 7.08 7.83
N PRO A 178 -4.82 7.40 8.02
CA PRO A 178 -3.74 6.75 7.28
C PRO A 178 -3.86 5.22 7.31
N PHE A 179 -3.55 4.57 6.19
CA PHE A 179 -3.55 3.12 6.03
C PHE A 179 -4.92 2.41 6.09
N SER A 180 -6.04 3.18 6.10
CA SER A 180 -7.38 2.60 6.16
C SER A 180 -7.96 2.22 4.80
N ALA A 181 -7.40 2.72 3.70
CA ALA A 181 -7.86 2.39 2.36
C ALA A 181 -7.58 0.91 2.01
N PRO A 182 -8.47 0.27 1.24
CA PRO A 182 -8.21 -1.04 0.66
C PRO A 182 -6.95 -1.03 -0.22
N TRP A 183 -6.15 -2.09 -0.17
CA TRP A 183 -4.94 -2.21 -0.99
C TRP A 183 -5.24 -2.10 -2.51
N GLN A 184 -6.44 -2.52 -2.92
CA GLN A 184 -6.92 -2.41 -4.31
C GLN A 184 -6.97 -0.95 -4.76
N ASP A 185 -7.56 -0.10 -3.91
CA ASP A 185 -7.74 1.32 -4.21
C ASP A 185 -6.38 2.02 -4.31
N ASN A 186 -5.45 1.69 -3.39
CA ASN A 186 -4.08 2.20 -3.44
C ASN A 186 -3.38 1.78 -4.74
N ALA A 187 -3.49 0.51 -5.12
CA ALA A 187 -2.84 -0.03 -6.32
C ALA A 187 -3.38 0.64 -7.59
N VAL A 188 -4.71 0.75 -7.73
CA VAL A 188 -5.35 1.38 -8.89
C VAL A 188 -5.02 2.87 -8.95
N GLN A 189 -5.01 3.57 -7.82
CA GLN A 189 -4.65 4.99 -7.78
C GLN A 189 -3.21 5.23 -8.24
N ILE A 190 -2.26 4.40 -7.80
CA ILE A 190 -0.86 4.46 -8.25
C ILE A 190 -0.78 4.15 -9.75
N ALA A 191 -1.47 3.09 -10.20
CA ALA A 191 -1.51 2.73 -11.61
C ALA A 191 -2.05 3.87 -12.48
N LYS A 192 -3.12 4.52 -12.06
CA LYS A 192 -3.68 5.70 -12.72
C LYS A 192 -2.67 6.84 -12.81
N ALA A 193 -1.94 7.12 -11.73
CA ALA A 193 -0.89 8.15 -11.73
C ALA A 193 0.23 7.85 -12.74
N LEU A 194 0.48 6.57 -13.01
CA LEU A 194 1.47 6.11 -13.98
C LEU A 194 0.91 5.94 -15.42
N GLY A 195 -0.39 6.26 -15.64
CA GLY A 195 -1.05 6.05 -16.94
C GLY A 195 -1.27 4.57 -17.29
N LYS A 196 -1.33 3.70 -16.28
CA LYS A 196 -1.43 2.24 -16.37
C LYS A 196 -2.64 1.69 -15.61
N GLU A 197 -3.76 2.43 -15.61
CA GLU A 197 -4.94 2.10 -14.80
C GLU A 197 -5.50 0.70 -15.15
N ASP A 198 -5.57 0.37 -16.44
CA ASP A 198 -6.08 -0.93 -16.89
C ASP A 198 -5.16 -2.06 -16.42
N GLU A 199 -3.83 -1.93 -16.61
CA GLU A 199 -2.84 -2.91 -16.16
C GLU A 199 -2.90 -3.11 -14.64
N GLY A 200 -3.03 -2.01 -13.88
CA GLY A 200 -3.20 -2.07 -12.42
C GLY A 200 -4.49 -2.79 -12.00
N THR A 201 -5.59 -2.55 -12.71
CA THR A 201 -6.87 -3.22 -12.47
C THR A 201 -6.79 -4.71 -12.76
N GLU A 202 -6.14 -5.12 -13.83
CA GLU A 202 -5.91 -6.54 -14.16
C GLU A 202 -5.07 -7.23 -13.09
N LEU A 203 -4.01 -6.59 -12.59
CA LEU A 203 -3.18 -7.15 -11.51
C LEU A 203 -3.97 -7.30 -10.21
N VAL A 204 -4.82 -6.34 -9.86
CA VAL A 204 -5.73 -6.42 -8.71
C VAL A 204 -6.69 -7.60 -8.88
N GLN A 205 -7.31 -7.75 -10.06
CA GLN A 205 -8.24 -8.85 -10.34
C GLN A 205 -7.53 -10.21 -10.22
N GLY A 206 -6.31 -10.35 -10.74
CA GLY A 206 -5.52 -11.58 -10.63
C GLY A 206 -5.26 -12.01 -9.18
N ILE A 207 -5.04 -11.05 -8.27
CA ILE A 207 -4.89 -11.34 -6.84
C ILE A 207 -6.24 -11.73 -6.21
N GLN A 208 -7.33 -11.07 -6.58
CA GLN A 208 -8.67 -11.43 -6.10
C GLN A 208 -9.06 -12.85 -6.56
N ASP A 209 -8.73 -13.21 -7.79
CA ASP A 209 -8.94 -14.57 -8.33
C ASP A 209 -8.11 -15.60 -7.55
N LYS A 210 -6.86 -15.28 -7.21
CA LYS A 210 -6.00 -16.13 -6.38
C LYS A 210 -6.58 -16.35 -4.99
N LEU A 211 -7.12 -15.30 -4.34
CA LEU A 211 -7.84 -15.42 -3.06
C LEU A 211 -9.09 -16.30 -3.19
N GLY A 212 -9.86 -16.10 -4.26
CA GLY A 212 -11.04 -16.95 -4.57
C GLY A 212 -10.68 -18.41 -4.77
N ALA A 213 -9.58 -18.67 -5.49
CA ALA A 213 -9.05 -20.02 -5.68
C ALA A 213 -8.60 -20.66 -4.37
N ALA A 214 -7.93 -19.91 -3.48
CA ALA A 214 -7.55 -20.38 -2.15
C ALA A 214 -8.76 -20.79 -1.32
N LYS A 215 -9.81 -19.95 -1.27
CA LYS A 215 -11.09 -20.28 -0.59
C LYS A 215 -11.73 -21.56 -1.14
N LYS A 216 -11.77 -21.69 -2.46
CA LYS A 216 -12.34 -22.87 -3.13
C LYS A 216 -11.57 -24.15 -2.86
N ALA A 217 -10.25 -24.06 -2.79
CA ALA A 217 -9.36 -25.19 -2.51
C ALA A 217 -9.42 -25.63 -1.03
N HIS A 218 -9.75 -24.72 -0.12
CA HIS A 218 -9.76 -24.95 1.33
C HIS A 218 -11.11 -24.62 1.98
N PRO A 219 -12.24 -25.25 1.57
CA PRO A 219 -13.58 -24.90 2.04
C PRO A 219 -13.74 -25.01 3.56
N LYS A 220 -12.98 -25.89 4.22
CA LYS A 220 -12.98 -26.06 5.67
C LYS A 220 -12.45 -24.84 6.45
N PHE A 221 -11.79 -23.88 5.80
CA PHE A 221 -11.36 -22.65 6.48
C PHE A 221 -12.56 -21.81 6.91
N ALA A 222 -13.68 -21.86 6.18
CA ALA A 222 -14.88 -21.10 6.50
C ALA A 222 -15.51 -21.50 7.85
N ASP A 223 -15.30 -22.75 8.28
CA ASP A 223 -15.81 -23.28 9.55
C ASP A 223 -14.85 -23.01 10.72
N GLN A 224 -13.71 -22.34 10.48
CA GLN A 224 -12.66 -22.09 11.45
C GLN A 224 -12.52 -20.59 11.72
N LYS A 225 -12.50 -20.22 13.00
CA LYS A 225 -12.11 -18.87 13.41
C LYS A 225 -10.60 -18.73 13.38
N ALA A 226 -10.13 -17.59 12.87
CA ALA A 226 -8.70 -17.28 12.87
C ALA A 226 -8.42 -15.88 13.37
N VAL A 227 -7.18 -15.67 13.81
CA VAL A 227 -6.65 -14.36 14.21
C VAL A 227 -5.19 -14.25 13.77
N ALA A 228 -4.80 -13.05 13.31
CA ALA A 228 -3.40 -12.67 13.15
C ALA A 228 -3.00 -11.79 14.35
N LEU A 229 -1.82 -12.03 14.91
CA LEU A 229 -1.34 -11.30 16.09
C LEU A 229 0.18 -11.13 16.08
N SER A 230 0.66 -10.20 16.88
CA SER A 230 2.07 -10.08 17.23
C SER A 230 2.30 -10.09 18.74
N TRP A 231 3.53 -10.26 19.15
CA TRP A 231 4.02 -9.98 20.50
C TRP A 231 4.49 -8.53 20.53
N TYR A 232 3.87 -7.71 21.32
CA TYR A 232 4.16 -6.29 21.42
C TYR A 232 3.95 -5.79 22.85
N GLU A 233 4.83 -4.93 23.36
CA GLU A 233 4.79 -4.41 24.73
C GLU A 233 4.61 -5.48 25.82
N ASN A 234 5.32 -6.61 25.66
CA ASN A 234 5.26 -7.77 26.56
C ASN A 234 3.87 -8.41 26.68
N SER A 235 3.01 -8.26 25.68
CA SER A 235 1.70 -8.89 25.64
C SER A 235 1.33 -9.36 24.22
N VAL A 236 0.20 -10.03 24.12
CA VAL A 236 -0.41 -10.48 22.88
C VAL A 236 -1.15 -9.29 22.24
N ALA A 237 -0.81 -9.00 21.00
CA ALA A 237 -1.38 -7.88 20.25
C ALA A 237 -2.03 -8.36 18.95
N PRO A 238 -3.32 -8.75 18.98
CA PRO A 238 -4.06 -9.14 17.79
C PRO A 238 -4.38 -7.93 16.92
N PHE A 239 -4.31 -8.16 15.60
CA PHE A 239 -4.80 -7.24 14.58
C PHE A 239 -6.31 -7.37 14.41
N THR A 240 -6.97 -6.32 13.92
CA THR A 240 -8.41 -6.34 13.64
C THR A 240 -8.73 -7.01 12.31
N SER A 241 -10.01 -7.31 12.06
CA SER A 241 -10.48 -7.85 10.79
C SER A 241 -10.31 -6.86 9.63
N THR A 242 -10.27 -5.57 9.92
CA THR A 242 -10.10 -4.48 8.95
C THR A 242 -8.65 -4.14 8.65
N ASP A 243 -7.70 -4.59 9.48
CA ASP A 243 -6.28 -4.50 9.20
C ASP A 243 -5.89 -5.36 7.97
N VAL A 244 -4.84 -4.97 7.25
CA VAL A 244 -4.38 -5.68 6.05
C VAL A 244 -4.13 -7.18 6.29
N ARG A 245 -3.61 -7.55 7.47
CA ARG A 245 -3.35 -8.94 7.87
C ARG A 245 -4.63 -9.71 8.17
N GLY A 246 -5.60 -9.06 8.85
CA GLY A 246 -6.93 -9.63 9.08
C GLY A 246 -7.71 -9.81 7.79
N ARG A 247 -7.68 -8.82 6.89
CA ARG A 247 -8.27 -8.92 5.54
C ARG A 247 -7.69 -10.07 4.73
N LEU A 248 -6.38 -10.32 4.83
CA LEU A 248 -5.75 -11.43 4.13
C LEU A 248 -6.18 -12.80 4.70
N VAL A 249 -6.26 -12.93 6.02
CA VAL A 249 -6.75 -14.15 6.70
C VAL A 249 -8.19 -14.45 6.28
N THR A 250 -9.08 -13.45 6.26
CA THR A 250 -10.45 -13.63 5.75
C THR A 250 -10.47 -13.82 4.24
N GLY A 251 -9.54 -13.20 3.54
CA GLY A 251 -9.36 -13.32 2.09
C GLY A 251 -9.13 -14.75 1.64
N ILE A 252 -8.36 -15.56 2.38
CA ILE A 252 -8.12 -16.97 2.07
C ILE A 252 -9.20 -17.90 2.60
N GLY A 253 -10.22 -17.39 3.31
CA GLY A 253 -11.44 -18.15 3.64
C GLY A 253 -11.77 -18.33 5.11
N PHE A 254 -10.93 -17.93 6.06
CA PHE A 254 -11.21 -18.06 7.49
C PHE A 254 -12.31 -17.08 7.95
N ALA A 255 -13.10 -17.49 8.95
CA ALA A 255 -13.89 -16.57 9.75
C ALA A 255 -12.95 -15.82 10.71
N TYR A 256 -13.11 -14.49 10.86
CA TYR A 256 -12.28 -13.74 11.78
C TYR A 256 -12.85 -13.69 13.20
N GLN A 257 -11.97 -13.52 14.21
CA GLN A 257 -12.37 -13.34 15.60
C GLN A 257 -12.84 -11.90 15.84
N ASN A 258 -14.13 -11.63 15.59
CA ASN A 258 -14.71 -10.27 15.62
C ASN A 258 -14.71 -9.61 17.02
N GLU A 259 -14.52 -10.37 18.11
CA GLU A 259 -14.39 -9.77 19.45
C GLU A 259 -13.13 -8.90 19.56
N ILE A 260 -12.12 -9.14 18.73
CA ILE A 260 -10.92 -8.30 18.63
C ILE A 260 -11.29 -6.89 18.14
N ASP A 261 -12.16 -6.77 17.14
CA ASP A 261 -12.58 -5.47 16.60
C ASP A 261 -13.30 -4.62 17.66
N LYS A 262 -14.11 -5.26 18.53
CA LYS A 262 -14.79 -4.58 19.62
C LYS A 262 -13.83 -4.04 20.68
N VAL A 263 -12.77 -4.82 20.99
CA VAL A 263 -11.77 -4.42 22.00
C VAL A 263 -10.80 -3.37 21.44
N ALA A 264 -10.54 -3.40 20.13
CA ALA A 264 -9.65 -2.48 19.47
C ALA A 264 -10.22 -1.06 19.31
N ASP A 265 -11.54 -0.90 19.42
CA ASP A 265 -12.25 0.39 19.40
C ASP A 265 -11.84 1.28 18.21
N GLY A 266 -11.92 0.74 17.01
CA GLY A 266 -11.61 1.44 15.75
C GLY A 266 -10.12 1.50 15.38
N LYS A 267 -9.22 0.97 16.23
CA LYS A 267 -7.79 0.87 15.91
C LYS A 267 -7.53 -0.37 15.03
N PHE A 268 -6.39 -0.40 14.34
CA PHE A 268 -6.02 -1.54 13.49
C PHE A 268 -5.45 -2.73 14.29
N PHE A 269 -5.08 -2.54 15.57
CA PHE A 269 -4.69 -3.58 16.53
C PHE A 269 -5.00 -3.14 17.95
N THR A 270 -4.90 -4.09 18.89
CA THR A 270 -5.00 -3.81 20.33
C THR A 270 -3.99 -4.64 21.11
N VAL A 271 -3.51 -4.13 22.25
CA VAL A 271 -2.69 -4.90 23.19
C VAL A 271 -3.61 -5.48 24.26
N LEU A 272 -3.70 -6.79 24.33
CA LEU A 272 -4.60 -7.45 25.27
C LEU A 272 -4.06 -7.39 26.70
N SER A 273 -4.95 -7.10 27.65
CA SER A 273 -4.65 -7.32 29.05
C SER A 273 -4.53 -8.82 29.35
N PRO A 274 -3.82 -9.22 30.43
CA PRO A 274 -3.65 -10.63 30.76
C PRO A 274 -4.96 -11.44 30.86
N GLU A 275 -6.04 -10.79 31.33
CA GLU A 275 -7.36 -11.42 31.49
C GLU A 275 -8.10 -11.63 30.16
N ARG A 276 -7.62 -11.03 29.05
CA ARG A 276 -8.27 -11.10 27.75
C ARG A 276 -7.46 -11.87 26.72
N VAL A 277 -6.39 -12.55 27.13
CA VAL A 277 -5.55 -13.37 26.22
C VAL A 277 -6.33 -14.55 25.65
N ASP A 278 -7.41 -14.99 26.31
CA ASP A 278 -8.35 -15.99 25.85
C ASP A 278 -9.03 -15.63 24.52
N LEU A 279 -9.14 -14.34 24.19
CA LEU A 279 -9.73 -13.89 22.92
C LEU A 279 -9.00 -14.43 21.67
N VAL A 280 -7.73 -14.81 21.81
CA VAL A 280 -6.96 -15.39 20.71
C VAL A 280 -6.92 -16.93 20.76
N ASP A 281 -7.69 -17.57 21.65
CA ASP A 281 -7.84 -19.02 21.68
C ASP A 281 -8.89 -19.47 20.66
N VAL A 282 -8.49 -19.54 19.42
CA VAL A 282 -9.34 -19.84 18.26
C VAL A 282 -8.76 -21.00 17.44
N ASP A 283 -9.50 -21.46 16.41
CA ASP A 283 -9.12 -22.62 15.61
C ASP A 283 -7.79 -22.46 14.86
N ARG A 284 -7.39 -21.22 14.55
CA ARG A 284 -6.11 -20.94 13.90
C ARG A 284 -5.54 -19.59 14.34
N VAL A 285 -4.25 -19.59 14.74
CA VAL A 285 -3.53 -18.39 15.15
C VAL A 285 -2.32 -18.18 14.26
N PHE A 286 -2.16 -17.00 13.68
CA PHE A 286 -1.01 -16.59 12.90
C PHE A 286 -0.20 -15.56 13.69
N VAL A 287 0.96 -15.96 14.18
CA VAL A 287 1.88 -15.11 14.95
C VAL A 287 2.88 -14.48 13.98
N ILE A 288 2.92 -13.17 13.90
CA ILE A 288 3.77 -12.39 13.00
C ILE A 288 4.81 -11.66 13.85
N ASN A 289 6.00 -12.22 13.97
CA ASN A 289 7.11 -11.65 14.73
C ASN A 289 8.45 -12.21 14.26
N ASP A 290 9.52 -11.50 14.51
CA ASP A 290 10.86 -12.04 14.36
C ASP A 290 11.23 -13.01 15.50
N LYS A 291 12.31 -13.76 15.31
CA LYS A 291 12.70 -14.86 16.22
C LYS A 291 12.80 -14.46 17.69
N ALA A 292 13.22 -13.22 17.98
CA ALA A 292 13.35 -12.75 19.36
C ALA A 292 11.98 -12.69 20.06
N ASP A 293 11.02 -12.06 19.43
CA ASP A 293 9.67 -11.89 19.95
C ASP A 293 8.89 -13.21 19.98
N GLN A 294 9.07 -14.06 18.95
CA GLN A 294 8.51 -15.41 19.00
C GLN A 294 9.05 -16.22 20.20
N ARG A 295 10.34 -16.07 20.56
CA ARG A 295 10.90 -16.69 21.77
C ARG A 295 10.30 -16.12 23.04
N ALA A 296 10.04 -14.81 23.09
CA ALA A 296 9.38 -14.17 24.24
C ALA A 296 7.95 -14.69 24.40
N LEU A 297 7.16 -14.67 23.32
CA LEU A 297 5.78 -15.17 23.31
C LEU A 297 5.69 -16.65 23.75
N LYS A 298 6.62 -17.50 23.26
CA LYS A 298 6.69 -18.91 23.65
C LYS A 298 7.05 -19.16 25.12
N LYS A 299 7.46 -18.12 25.86
CA LYS A 299 7.67 -18.15 27.31
C LYS A 299 6.50 -17.58 28.09
N PHE A 300 5.58 -16.88 27.43
CA PHE A 300 4.44 -16.24 28.07
C PHE A 300 3.36 -17.27 28.42
N LYS A 301 3.22 -17.58 29.70
CA LYS A 301 2.39 -18.67 30.20
C LYS A 301 0.92 -18.55 29.83
N LEU A 302 0.36 -17.34 29.81
CA LEU A 302 -1.03 -17.15 29.43
C LEU A 302 -1.27 -17.56 27.98
N PHE A 303 -0.35 -17.25 27.07
CA PHE A 303 -0.43 -17.69 25.68
C PHE A 303 -0.17 -19.20 25.52
N THR A 304 0.87 -19.75 26.16
CA THR A 304 1.21 -21.16 26.01
C THR A 304 0.20 -22.11 26.62
N ASN A 305 -0.68 -21.61 27.50
CA ASN A 305 -1.77 -22.38 28.10
C ASN A 305 -3.04 -22.43 27.23
N LEU A 306 -3.12 -21.64 26.15
CA LEU A 306 -4.24 -21.67 25.24
C LEU A 306 -4.39 -23.03 24.56
N ASP A 307 -5.59 -23.44 24.29
CA ASP A 307 -5.93 -24.69 23.61
C ASP A 307 -5.37 -24.71 22.18
N ALA A 308 -5.45 -23.58 21.47
CA ALA A 308 -4.86 -23.40 20.15
C ALA A 308 -3.35 -23.75 20.15
N VAL A 309 -2.60 -23.32 21.18
CA VAL A 309 -1.18 -23.60 21.30
C VAL A 309 -0.94 -25.07 21.61
N LYS A 310 -1.65 -25.64 22.59
CA LYS A 310 -1.54 -27.05 22.97
C LYS A 310 -1.89 -28.02 21.84
N LYS A 311 -2.84 -27.63 21.00
CA LYS A 311 -3.30 -28.42 19.84
C LYS A 311 -2.46 -28.16 18.57
N GLY A 312 -1.40 -27.36 18.64
CA GLY A 312 -0.52 -27.06 17.49
C GLY A 312 -1.20 -26.22 16.40
N LYS A 313 -2.22 -25.44 16.74
CA LYS A 313 -2.99 -24.61 15.81
C LYS A 313 -2.37 -23.20 15.60
N VAL A 314 -1.11 -23.03 15.95
CA VAL A 314 -0.38 -21.76 15.84
C VAL A 314 0.66 -21.84 14.75
N SER A 315 0.56 -20.95 13.76
CA SER A 315 1.58 -20.74 12.73
C SER A 315 2.46 -19.55 13.12
N TYR A 316 3.77 -19.81 13.29
CA TYR A 316 4.76 -18.77 13.59
C TYR A 316 5.40 -18.29 12.29
N LEU A 317 5.03 -17.09 11.86
CA LEU A 317 5.51 -16.47 10.64
C LEU A 317 6.59 -15.45 10.99
N LEU A 318 7.76 -15.55 10.34
CA LEU A 318 8.81 -14.56 10.53
C LEU A 318 8.40 -13.25 9.87
N ASP A 319 8.55 -12.15 10.59
CA ASP A 319 8.18 -10.83 10.10
C ASP A 319 9.20 -10.34 9.05
N SER A 320 10.39 -9.95 9.49
CA SER A 320 11.41 -9.38 8.60
C SER A 320 12.55 -10.33 8.27
N GLU A 321 12.69 -11.45 8.99
CA GLU A 321 13.73 -12.43 8.79
C GLU A 321 13.31 -13.59 7.86
N GLY A 322 14.29 -14.24 7.21
CA GLY A 322 14.09 -15.45 6.42
C GLY A 322 13.07 -15.27 5.28
N PRO A 323 11.99 -16.07 5.23
CA PRO A 323 10.97 -15.94 4.18
C PRO A 323 10.11 -14.68 4.32
N ALA A 324 10.22 -13.94 5.43
CA ALA A 324 9.56 -12.66 5.67
C ALA A 324 8.05 -12.64 5.34
N VAL A 325 7.35 -13.71 5.72
CA VAL A 325 5.91 -13.87 5.40
C VAL A 325 5.07 -12.80 6.09
N GLY A 326 5.46 -12.43 7.32
CA GLY A 326 4.80 -11.35 8.06
C GLY A 326 4.92 -10.01 7.36
N ALA A 327 6.12 -9.66 6.87
CA ALA A 327 6.32 -8.44 6.07
C ALA A 327 5.46 -8.47 4.79
N ALA A 328 5.42 -9.61 4.08
CA ALA A 328 4.58 -9.73 2.88
C ALA A 328 3.09 -9.50 3.19
N MET A 329 2.59 -10.02 4.31
CA MET A 329 1.22 -9.77 4.79
C MET A 329 1.00 -8.30 5.16
N SER A 330 1.95 -7.70 5.87
CA SER A 330 1.86 -6.32 6.35
C SER A 330 1.92 -5.30 5.22
N GLN A 331 2.70 -5.55 4.19
CA GLN A 331 2.82 -4.67 3.03
C GLN A 331 1.60 -4.72 2.12
N SER A 332 0.98 -5.87 1.93
CA SER A 332 -0.27 -6.07 1.16
C SER A 332 -0.27 -5.36 -0.20
N THR A 333 0.77 -5.60 -1.00
CA THR A 333 0.96 -4.97 -2.31
C THR A 333 0.68 -5.93 -3.47
N LEU A 334 0.66 -5.40 -4.70
CA LEU A 334 0.55 -6.20 -5.92
C LEU A 334 1.62 -7.30 -6.03
N LEU A 335 2.81 -7.10 -5.45
CA LEU A 335 3.90 -8.07 -5.47
C LEU A 335 3.91 -8.98 -4.24
N SER A 336 3.65 -8.43 -3.04
CA SER A 336 3.75 -9.19 -1.80
C SER A 336 2.55 -10.13 -1.56
N LEU A 337 1.34 -9.73 -1.98
CA LEU A 337 0.11 -10.51 -1.74
C LEU A 337 0.14 -11.90 -2.39
N PRO A 338 0.53 -12.10 -3.66
CA PRO A 338 0.62 -13.45 -4.24
C PRO A 338 1.52 -14.37 -3.42
N TYR A 339 2.67 -13.86 -2.96
CA TYR A 339 3.60 -14.58 -2.11
C TYR A 339 2.99 -14.88 -0.72
N ALA A 340 2.39 -13.87 -0.07
CA ALA A 340 1.78 -14.02 1.25
C ALA A 340 0.63 -15.05 1.24
N ILE A 341 -0.21 -15.04 0.21
CA ILE A 341 -1.31 -16.01 0.03
C ILE A 341 -0.77 -17.43 0.02
N ASP A 342 0.24 -17.73 -0.81
CA ASP A 342 0.80 -19.07 -0.94
C ASP A 342 1.43 -19.56 0.39
N GLN A 343 2.18 -18.69 1.05
CA GLN A 343 2.81 -19.00 2.33
C GLN A 343 1.79 -19.21 3.45
N LEU A 344 0.76 -18.36 3.49
CA LEU A 344 -0.29 -18.42 4.51
C LEU A 344 -1.14 -19.69 4.37
N VAL A 345 -1.58 -20.02 3.16
CA VAL A 345 -2.30 -21.27 2.85
C VAL A 345 -1.45 -22.48 3.22
N THR A 346 -0.17 -22.50 2.82
CA THR A 346 0.76 -23.59 3.16
C THR A 346 0.91 -23.75 4.67
N SER A 347 1.05 -22.65 5.41
CA SER A 347 1.20 -22.69 6.87
C SER A 347 -0.08 -23.13 7.58
N ALA A 348 -1.24 -22.76 7.06
CA ALA A 348 -2.54 -23.16 7.59
C ALA A 348 -2.83 -24.65 7.37
N GLY A 349 -2.36 -25.23 6.27
CA GLY A 349 -2.57 -26.65 5.94
C GLY A 349 -1.71 -27.65 6.75
N ARG A 350 -0.69 -27.16 7.47
CA ARG A 350 0.26 -28.03 8.24
C ARG A 350 -0.21 -28.38 9.66
N GLY A 351 -1.42 -27.94 10.09
CA GLY A 351 -1.87 -28.11 11.46
C GLY A 351 -3.22 -28.84 11.62
#